data_be5e39f94e677f5af27ab8cf75160f88
#
_entry.id   be5e39f94e677f5af27ab8cf75160f88
#
_cell.length_a   1.000
_cell.length_b   1.000
_cell.length_c   1.000
_cell.angle_alpha   90.00
_cell.angle_beta   90.00
_cell.angle_gamma   90.00
#
_symmetry.space_group_name_H-M   'P 1'
#
loop_
_entity.id
_entity.type
_entity.pdbx_description
1 polymer ?
#
loop_
_entity_poly.entity_id
_entity_poly.type
_entity_poly.pdbx_seq_one_letter_code
_entity_poly.pdbx_strand_id
1 'polypeptide(L)'
;MTSTPSVHDVAIRANVSASTVSRAFTRPELVSEKTRNRVLQAASELNFSVSRSSMALKSGQSFRIALLLSTPVTTWFGGNIFEGLDMVFHPAGYDISIYPINNVKSRADFFDVLPARRNADAVIVPSFNVDSREVARLKTMNVPIAGINTVSNENMSVWAAIDDAHGLRLIVRHLVSLRHRRITYVCRDPQSLLTFSAAQRIRGFKEACAQAHIEDDVLVIPDGDDSLQSTFNTLINMQPMPTAICCQEDGIAIPLMCRLREFGLKIPGDISITGFDDGTYSQELGLTTIRQQPRLMGHDVAEKLLDLINHKTISEPYRTYPAELIIRSTTATPRDVDE
;
A
#
# COMPACT_ATOMS: atom_id res chain seq x y z
N MET A 1 -46.23 -7.47 13.41
CA MET A 1 -45.07 -6.97 12.65
C MET A 1 -44.73 -5.62 13.22
N THR A 2 -43.66 -5.46 13.98
CA THR A 2 -43.20 -4.17 14.51
C THR A 2 -42.59 -3.42 13.33
N SER A 3 -43.16 -2.29 12.95
CA SER A 3 -42.64 -1.42 11.88
C SER A 3 -41.25 -0.91 12.30
N THR A 4 -40.30 -0.98 11.36
CA THR A 4 -38.94 -0.42 11.58
C THR A 4 -39.08 1.08 11.90
N PRO A 5 -38.48 1.60 12.99
CA PRO A 5 -38.56 3.00 13.37
C PRO A 5 -38.13 3.94 12.24
N SER A 6 -38.82 5.04 12.07
CA SER A 6 -38.56 6.04 11.04
C SER A 6 -37.94 7.32 11.61
N VAL A 7 -37.39 8.18 10.72
CA VAL A 7 -36.92 9.54 11.11
C VAL A 7 -38.03 10.32 11.82
N HIS A 8 -39.32 10.08 11.47
CA HIS A 8 -40.46 10.74 12.05
C HIS A 8 -40.69 10.30 13.50
N ASP A 9 -40.50 9.01 13.81
CA ASP A 9 -40.66 8.50 15.18
C ASP A 9 -39.57 9.08 16.10
N VAL A 10 -38.32 9.19 15.60
CA VAL A 10 -37.24 9.88 16.33
C VAL A 10 -37.54 11.36 16.53
N ALA A 11 -38.12 12.04 15.52
CA ALA A 11 -38.49 13.46 15.63
C ALA A 11 -39.56 13.71 16.71
N ILE A 12 -40.57 12.86 16.76
CA ILE A 12 -41.60 12.88 17.83
C ILE A 12 -40.96 12.62 19.19
N ARG A 13 -40.15 11.57 19.32
CA ARG A 13 -39.53 11.18 20.60
C ARG A 13 -38.56 12.22 21.13
N ALA A 14 -37.78 12.87 20.23
CA ALA A 14 -36.83 13.94 20.57
C ALA A 14 -37.48 15.33 20.68
N ASN A 15 -38.80 15.48 20.37
CA ASN A 15 -39.52 16.75 20.29
C ASN A 15 -38.78 17.77 19.41
N VAL A 16 -38.50 17.40 18.17
CA VAL A 16 -37.87 18.25 17.14
C VAL A 16 -38.49 17.97 15.77
N SER A 17 -38.17 18.78 14.76
CA SER A 17 -38.59 18.49 13.39
C SER A 17 -37.80 17.33 12.76
N ALA A 18 -38.38 16.61 11.80
CA ALA A 18 -37.68 15.57 11.03
C ALA A 18 -36.41 16.12 10.33
N SER A 19 -36.44 17.41 9.91
CA SER A 19 -35.25 18.07 9.35
C SER A 19 -34.14 18.27 10.38
N THR A 20 -34.49 18.54 11.64
CA THR A 20 -33.51 18.62 12.75
C THR A 20 -32.90 17.26 13.05
N VAL A 21 -33.72 16.20 13.07
CA VAL A 21 -33.19 14.82 13.18
C VAL A 21 -32.20 14.51 12.05
N SER A 22 -32.60 14.78 10.80
CA SER A 22 -31.73 14.58 9.64
C SER A 22 -30.41 15.35 9.78
N ARG A 23 -30.43 16.63 10.18
CA ARG A 23 -29.22 17.44 10.39
C ARG A 23 -28.36 16.94 11.54
N ALA A 24 -28.95 16.45 12.63
CA ALA A 24 -28.20 15.90 13.75
C ALA A 24 -27.31 14.72 13.36
N PHE A 25 -27.71 13.94 12.34
CA PHE A 25 -26.92 12.83 11.79
C PHE A 25 -26.01 13.23 10.62
N THR A 26 -26.44 14.17 9.74
CA THR A 26 -25.72 14.46 8.49
C THR A 26 -24.87 15.73 8.54
N ARG A 27 -25.20 16.68 9.41
CA ARG A 27 -24.52 17.97 9.58
C ARG A 27 -24.59 18.40 11.04
N PRO A 28 -23.89 17.66 11.94
CA PRO A 28 -23.99 17.86 13.38
C PRO A 28 -23.58 19.28 13.83
N GLU A 29 -22.72 19.94 13.05
CA GLU A 29 -22.29 21.32 13.27
C GLU A 29 -23.43 22.36 13.12
N LEU A 30 -24.49 22.02 12.42
CA LEU A 30 -25.66 22.89 12.25
C LEU A 30 -26.74 22.70 13.35
N VAL A 31 -26.49 21.87 14.33
CA VAL A 31 -27.41 21.57 15.43
C VAL A 31 -26.69 21.77 16.76
N SER A 32 -27.35 22.46 17.72
CA SER A 32 -26.74 22.63 19.04
C SER A 32 -26.46 21.29 19.71
N GLU A 33 -25.38 21.19 20.45
CA GLU A 33 -24.95 19.96 21.15
C GLU A 33 -26.09 19.38 22.01
N LYS A 34 -26.81 20.22 22.74
CA LYS A 34 -27.95 19.80 23.56
C LYS A 34 -29.04 19.12 22.71
N THR A 35 -29.36 19.69 21.54
CA THR A 35 -30.39 19.15 20.64
C THR A 35 -29.90 17.86 19.98
N ARG A 36 -28.61 17.82 19.57
CA ARG A 36 -27.98 16.64 19.00
C ARG A 36 -28.01 15.45 19.97
N ASN A 37 -27.60 15.67 21.21
CA ASN A 37 -27.58 14.61 22.25
C ASN A 37 -28.99 14.05 22.49
N ARG A 38 -30.01 14.92 22.53
CA ARG A 38 -31.43 14.52 22.66
C ARG A 38 -31.90 13.65 21.48
N VAL A 39 -31.50 14.01 20.23
CA VAL A 39 -31.83 13.23 19.04
C VAL A 39 -31.13 11.87 19.05
N LEU A 40 -29.84 11.83 19.39
CA LEU A 40 -29.08 10.58 19.48
C LEU A 40 -29.63 9.65 20.55
N GLN A 41 -30.02 10.18 21.71
CA GLN A 41 -30.67 9.40 22.76
C GLN A 41 -32.00 8.81 22.28
N ALA A 42 -32.88 9.63 21.67
CA ALA A 42 -34.15 9.16 21.14
C ALA A 42 -33.97 8.08 20.06
N ALA A 43 -32.98 8.23 19.19
CA ALA A 43 -32.63 7.23 18.18
C ALA A 43 -32.18 5.91 18.79
N SER A 44 -31.33 5.97 19.85
CA SER A 44 -30.87 4.79 20.59
C SER A 44 -32.04 4.07 21.27
N GLU A 45 -32.92 4.81 21.94
CA GLU A 45 -34.12 4.26 22.62
C GLU A 45 -35.07 3.53 21.65
N LEU A 46 -35.15 4.01 20.40
CA LEU A 46 -35.98 3.43 19.36
C LEU A 46 -35.25 2.37 18.51
N ASN A 47 -33.97 2.08 18.78
CA ASN A 47 -33.11 1.29 17.90
C ASN A 47 -33.14 1.79 16.44
N PHE A 48 -33.25 3.12 16.26
CA PHE A 48 -33.25 3.75 14.95
C PHE A 48 -31.81 3.99 14.47
N SER A 49 -31.52 3.53 13.27
CA SER A 49 -30.29 3.88 12.56
C SER A 49 -30.64 4.57 11.24
N VAL A 50 -29.93 5.64 10.91
CA VAL A 50 -30.06 6.24 9.60
C VAL A 50 -29.46 5.31 8.56
N SER A 51 -30.27 4.85 7.62
CA SER A 51 -29.76 4.04 6.51
C SER A 51 -28.70 4.83 5.72
N ARG A 52 -27.51 4.23 5.54
CA ARG A 52 -26.45 4.82 4.70
C ARG A 52 -26.95 5.17 3.30
N SER A 53 -27.83 4.34 2.73
CA SER A 53 -28.47 4.62 1.44
C SER A 53 -29.28 5.92 1.45
N SER A 54 -29.95 6.24 2.56
CA SER A 54 -30.69 7.50 2.70
C SER A 54 -29.75 8.70 2.86
N MET A 55 -28.61 8.53 3.49
CA MET A 55 -27.57 9.58 3.58
C MET A 55 -26.92 9.80 2.22
N ALA A 56 -26.54 8.74 1.51
CA ALA A 56 -25.94 8.78 0.19
C ALA A 56 -26.84 9.52 -0.83
N LEU A 57 -28.15 9.24 -0.81
CA LEU A 57 -29.12 9.93 -1.71
C LEU A 57 -29.21 11.44 -1.44
N LYS A 58 -29.05 11.87 -0.19
CA LYS A 58 -29.15 13.28 0.20
C LYS A 58 -27.85 14.06 0.04
N SER A 59 -26.70 13.44 0.30
CA SER A 59 -25.37 14.07 0.20
C SER A 59 -24.79 13.99 -1.20
N GLY A 60 -25.22 13.04 -2.02
CA GLY A 60 -24.58 12.69 -3.29
C GLY A 60 -23.26 11.91 -3.13
N GLN A 61 -22.89 11.53 -1.90
CA GLN A 61 -21.70 10.75 -1.56
C GLN A 61 -22.07 9.28 -1.35
N SER A 62 -21.18 8.38 -1.74
CA SER A 62 -21.34 6.93 -1.57
C SER A 62 -20.92 6.45 -0.17
N PHE A 63 -20.14 7.25 0.55
CA PHE A 63 -19.42 6.90 1.79
C PHE A 63 -18.54 5.64 1.63
N ARG A 64 -17.95 5.48 0.44
CA ARG A 64 -17.07 4.39 0.10
C ARG A 64 -15.79 4.89 -0.54
N ILE A 65 -14.70 4.27 -0.17
CA ILE A 65 -13.37 4.45 -0.77
C ILE A 65 -13.03 3.17 -1.52
N ALA A 66 -12.67 3.28 -2.79
CA ALA A 66 -12.21 2.13 -3.58
C ALA A 66 -10.69 1.98 -3.43
N LEU A 67 -10.26 0.84 -2.87
CA LEU A 67 -8.86 0.46 -2.77
C LEU A 67 -8.55 -0.64 -3.80
N LEU A 68 -7.70 -0.33 -4.79
CA LEU A 68 -7.33 -1.24 -5.87
C LEU A 68 -6.06 -1.98 -5.49
N LEU A 69 -6.13 -3.27 -5.21
CA LEU A 69 -4.96 -4.06 -4.82
C LEU A 69 -4.57 -5.06 -5.92
N SER A 70 -3.28 -5.06 -6.29
CA SER A 70 -2.69 -6.05 -7.20
C SER A 70 -2.14 -7.30 -6.48
N THR A 71 -2.08 -7.24 -5.15
CA THR A 71 -1.66 -8.35 -4.28
C THR A 71 -2.70 -8.55 -3.18
N PRO A 72 -2.76 -9.73 -2.53
CA PRO A 72 -3.66 -9.94 -1.39
C PRO A 72 -3.44 -8.89 -0.29
N VAL A 73 -4.53 -8.45 0.35
CA VAL A 73 -4.47 -7.51 1.49
C VAL A 73 -3.67 -8.08 2.67
N THR A 74 -3.50 -9.39 2.72
CA THR A 74 -2.71 -10.08 3.74
C THR A 74 -1.19 -9.91 3.58
N THR A 75 -0.72 -9.33 2.47
CA THR A 75 0.70 -8.95 2.35
C THR A 75 1.04 -7.86 3.37
N TRP A 76 2.29 -7.85 3.84
CA TRP A 76 2.74 -6.85 4.82
C TRP A 76 2.46 -5.42 4.34
N PHE A 77 2.82 -5.09 3.10
CA PHE A 77 2.60 -3.76 2.53
C PHE A 77 1.11 -3.42 2.38
N GLY A 78 0.31 -4.35 1.81
CA GLY A 78 -1.13 -4.16 1.63
C GLY A 78 -1.89 -3.98 2.94
N GLY A 79 -1.59 -4.81 3.94
CA GLY A 79 -2.21 -4.74 5.25
C GLY A 79 -1.90 -3.45 6.01
N ASN A 80 -0.63 -2.99 5.96
CA ASN A 80 -0.23 -1.72 6.59
C ASN A 80 -0.84 -0.49 5.90
N ILE A 81 -0.95 -0.49 4.57
CA ILE A 81 -1.67 0.57 3.84
C ILE A 81 -3.13 0.59 4.27
N PHE A 82 -3.79 -0.58 4.26
CA PHE A 82 -5.19 -0.68 4.66
C PHE A 82 -5.41 -0.13 6.09
N GLU A 83 -4.57 -0.52 7.04
CA GLU A 83 -4.63 -0.03 8.42
C GLU A 83 -4.50 1.51 8.47
N GLY A 84 -3.52 2.08 7.77
CA GLY A 84 -3.32 3.52 7.72
C GLY A 84 -4.52 4.28 7.13
N LEU A 85 -5.13 3.73 6.08
CA LEU A 85 -6.33 4.28 5.47
C LEU A 85 -7.54 4.18 6.41
N ASP A 86 -7.73 3.03 7.05
CA ASP A 86 -8.86 2.76 7.94
C ASP A 86 -8.86 3.67 9.18
N MET A 87 -7.69 3.97 9.74
CA MET A 87 -7.52 4.90 10.86
C MET A 87 -8.14 6.28 10.60
N VAL A 88 -8.24 6.71 9.34
CA VAL A 88 -8.80 8.02 8.96
C VAL A 88 -10.22 7.88 8.41
N PHE A 89 -10.44 6.94 7.49
CA PHE A 89 -11.73 6.83 6.80
C PHE A 89 -12.82 6.24 7.66
N HIS A 90 -12.53 5.24 8.50
CA HIS A 90 -13.54 4.61 9.35
C HIS A 90 -14.16 5.58 10.36
N PRO A 91 -13.39 6.38 11.14
CA PRO A 91 -13.94 7.41 12.01
C PRO A 91 -14.73 8.50 11.28
N ALA A 92 -14.37 8.77 10.00
CA ALA A 92 -15.07 9.71 9.14
C ALA A 92 -16.37 9.13 8.52
N GLY A 93 -16.68 7.86 8.80
CA GLY A 93 -17.90 7.19 8.33
C GLY A 93 -17.80 6.56 6.94
N TYR A 94 -16.61 6.40 6.40
CA TYR A 94 -16.36 5.74 5.11
C TYR A 94 -16.03 4.27 5.27
N ASP A 95 -16.57 3.43 4.39
CA ASP A 95 -16.14 2.04 4.23
C ASP A 95 -15.07 1.94 3.14
N ILE A 96 -14.06 1.11 3.34
CA ILE A 96 -13.07 0.80 2.31
C ILE A 96 -13.51 -0.48 1.58
N SER A 97 -13.72 -0.38 0.27
CA SER A 97 -14.04 -1.51 -0.61
C SER A 97 -12.80 -1.92 -1.39
N ILE A 98 -12.35 -3.16 -1.20
CA ILE A 98 -11.18 -3.70 -1.90
C ILE A 98 -11.59 -4.27 -3.25
N TYR A 99 -10.86 -3.88 -4.29
CA TYR A 99 -11.01 -4.36 -5.67
C TYR A 99 -9.71 -5.03 -6.11
N PRO A 100 -9.70 -6.37 -6.29
CA PRO A 100 -8.53 -7.07 -6.81
C PRO A 100 -8.26 -6.69 -8.27
N ILE A 101 -7.04 -6.27 -8.57
CA ILE A 101 -6.59 -5.87 -9.90
C ILE A 101 -5.41 -6.77 -10.30
N ASN A 102 -5.70 -7.86 -10.97
CA ASN A 102 -4.69 -8.85 -11.31
C ASN A 102 -3.98 -8.59 -12.66
N ASN A 103 -4.56 -7.72 -13.50
CA ASN A 103 -4.04 -7.42 -14.83
C ASN A 103 -4.66 -6.13 -15.38
N VAL A 104 -4.19 -5.70 -16.57
CA VAL A 104 -4.69 -4.51 -17.26
C VAL A 104 -6.19 -4.59 -17.56
N LYS A 105 -6.71 -5.80 -17.88
CA LYS A 105 -8.13 -5.97 -18.16
C LYS A 105 -8.99 -5.71 -16.93
N SER A 106 -8.67 -6.33 -15.80
CA SER A 106 -9.42 -6.11 -14.53
C SER A 106 -9.34 -4.64 -14.07
N ARG A 107 -8.23 -3.95 -14.35
CA ARG A 107 -8.08 -2.51 -14.13
C ARG A 107 -9.04 -1.72 -15.02
N ALA A 108 -9.02 -1.96 -16.33
CA ALA A 108 -9.90 -1.29 -17.29
C ALA A 108 -11.38 -1.53 -16.95
N ASP A 109 -11.77 -2.79 -16.67
CA ASP A 109 -13.14 -3.16 -16.29
C ASP A 109 -13.61 -2.38 -15.04
N PHE A 110 -12.73 -2.17 -14.04
CA PHE A 110 -13.05 -1.34 -12.87
C PHE A 110 -13.36 0.11 -13.26
N PHE A 111 -12.48 0.74 -14.04
CA PHE A 111 -12.63 2.14 -14.45
C PHE A 111 -13.78 2.35 -15.45
N ASP A 112 -14.16 1.34 -16.21
CA ASP A 112 -15.34 1.40 -17.10
C ASP A 112 -16.65 1.32 -16.33
N VAL A 113 -16.72 0.57 -15.24
CA VAL A 113 -17.92 0.34 -14.46
C VAL A 113 -18.14 1.41 -13.38
N LEU A 114 -17.07 1.95 -12.79
CA LEU A 114 -17.15 2.93 -11.70
C LEU A 114 -18.03 4.16 -12.03
N PRO A 115 -17.91 4.78 -13.22
CA PRO A 115 -18.75 5.93 -13.59
C PRO A 115 -20.26 5.63 -13.56
N ALA A 116 -20.65 4.44 -14.03
CA ALA A 116 -22.05 4.05 -14.08
C ALA A 116 -22.63 3.76 -12.70
N ARG A 117 -21.81 3.24 -11.79
CA ARG A 117 -22.25 2.83 -10.44
C ARG A 117 -22.17 3.94 -9.40
N ARG A 118 -21.32 4.95 -9.59
CA ARG A 118 -21.06 6.02 -8.59
C ARG A 118 -20.90 5.47 -7.17
N ASN A 119 -20.13 4.40 -7.02
CA ASN A 119 -20.03 3.63 -5.78
C ASN A 119 -18.75 3.88 -5.00
N ALA A 120 -17.99 4.94 -5.32
CA ALA A 120 -16.82 5.38 -4.56
C ALA A 120 -16.67 6.90 -4.64
N ASP A 121 -16.28 7.52 -3.53
CA ASP A 121 -16.01 8.95 -3.40
C ASP A 121 -14.53 9.29 -3.59
N ALA A 122 -13.66 8.28 -3.54
CA ALA A 122 -12.26 8.35 -3.94
C ALA A 122 -11.75 6.98 -4.39
N VAL A 123 -10.68 6.97 -5.19
CA VAL A 123 -9.98 5.76 -5.64
C VAL A 123 -8.54 5.81 -5.16
N ILE A 124 -8.04 4.72 -4.59
CA ILE A 124 -6.66 4.59 -4.11
C ILE A 124 -6.00 3.43 -4.85
N VAL A 125 -4.81 3.71 -5.40
CA VAL A 125 -4.04 2.75 -6.18
C VAL A 125 -2.66 2.57 -5.55
N PRO A 126 -2.41 1.46 -4.82
CA PRO A 126 -1.08 1.11 -4.35
C PRO A 126 -0.26 0.41 -5.43
N SER A 127 1.01 0.79 -5.54
CA SER A 127 2.11 0.11 -6.23
C SER A 127 2.07 0.03 -7.74
N PHE A 128 0.94 0.21 -8.42
CA PHE A 128 0.88 0.13 -9.89
C PHE A 128 0.35 1.43 -10.53
N ASN A 129 0.63 1.64 -11.80
CA ASN A 129 0.19 2.82 -12.52
C ASN A 129 -1.19 2.65 -13.14
N VAL A 130 -1.90 3.78 -13.26
CA VAL A 130 -3.20 3.91 -13.92
C VAL A 130 -3.01 4.63 -15.26
N ASP A 131 -3.77 4.23 -16.27
CA ASP A 131 -3.76 4.88 -17.57
C ASP A 131 -4.34 6.30 -17.46
N SER A 132 -3.77 7.23 -18.25
CA SER A 132 -4.21 8.63 -18.25
C SER A 132 -5.68 8.81 -18.66
N ARG A 133 -6.23 7.92 -19.50
CA ARG A 133 -7.63 7.91 -19.90
C ARG A 133 -8.54 7.50 -18.75
N GLU A 134 -8.10 6.53 -17.94
CA GLU A 134 -8.83 6.07 -16.74
C GLU A 134 -8.90 7.20 -15.71
N VAL A 135 -7.79 7.92 -15.49
CA VAL A 135 -7.76 9.09 -14.59
C VAL A 135 -8.63 10.23 -15.12
N ALA A 136 -8.60 10.50 -16.43
CA ALA A 136 -9.44 11.55 -17.02
C ALA A 136 -10.92 11.30 -16.79
N ARG A 137 -11.39 10.06 -16.83
CA ARG A 137 -12.77 9.69 -16.49
C ARG A 137 -13.15 10.03 -15.05
N LEU A 138 -12.27 9.74 -14.08
CA LEU A 138 -12.50 10.10 -12.67
C LEU A 138 -12.59 11.61 -12.48
N LYS A 139 -11.74 12.37 -13.17
CA LYS A 139 -11.77 13.84 -13.12
C LYS A 139 -13.11 14.40 -13.58
N THR A 140 -13.75 13.84 -14.63
CA THR A 140 -15.07 14.28 -15.09
C THR A 140 -16.17 14.03 -14.08
N MET A 141 -15.95 13.12 -13.14
CA MET A 141 -16.89 12.76 -12.07
C MET A 141 -16.61 13.50 -10.75
N ASN A 142 -15.56 14.30 -10.69
CA ASN A 142 -15.03 14.89 -9.45
C ASN A 142 -14.67 13.84 -8.39
N VAL A 143 -14.23 12.62 -8.79
CA VAL A 143 -13.74 11.58 -7.90
C VAL A 143 -12.21 11.69 -7.84
N PRO A 144 -11.63 12.09 -6.70
CA PRO A 144 -10.20 12.17 -6.55
C PRO A 144 -9.54 10.78 -6.59
N ILE A 145 -8.34 10.72 -7.16
CA ILE A 145 -7.52 9.52 -7.22
C ILE A 145 -6.21 9.74 -6.48
N ALA A 146 -5.81 8.76 -5.66
CA ALA A 146 -4.52 8.79 -4.99
C ALA A 146 -3.65 7.60 -5.39
N GLY A 147 -2.34 7.86 -5.52
CA GLY A 147 -1.30 6.84 -5.66
C GLY A 147 -0.55 6.64 -4.35
N ILE A 148 -0.32 5.39 -3.96
CA ILE A 148 0.59 5.04 -2.88
C ILE A 148 1.69 4.14 -3.44
N ASN A 149 2.91 4.62 -3.42
CA ASN A 149 4.07 3.94 -4.00
C ASN A 149 3.87 3.56 -5.48
N THR A 150 3.17 4.39 -6.25
CA THR A 150 3.09 4.27 -7.70
C THR A 150 4.35 4.87 -8.34
N VAL A 151 4.71 4.40 -9.54
CA VAL A 151 5.93 4.84 -10.25
C VAL A 151 5.90 6.34 -10.59
N SER A 152 4.70 6.91 -10.80
CA SER A 152 4.50 8.31 -11.14
C SER A 152 3.34 8.90 -10.32
N ASN A 153 3.45 10.18 -10.02
CA ASN A 153 2.36 10.99 -9.47
C ASN A 153 1.56 11.72 -10.54
N GLU A 154 1.87 11.49 -11.81
CA GLU A 154 1.20 12.15 -12.92
C GLU A 154 -0.30 11.88 -12.87
N ASN A 155 -1.07 12.98 -12.97
CA ASN A 155 -2.53 12.95 -12.89
C ASN A 155 -3.15 12.49 -11.55
N MET A 156 -2.37 12.20 -10.50
CA MET A 156 -2.88 11.90 -9.18
C MET A 156 -3.36 13.18 -8.47
N SER A 157 -4.45 13.08 -7.72
CA SER A 157 -4.91 14.17 -6.83
C SER A 157 -4.07 14.24 -5.56
N VAL A 158 -3.65 13.07 -5.07
CA VAL A 158 -2.77 12.88 -3.91
C VAL A 158 -1.78 11.78 -4.22
N TRP A 159 -0.56 11.88 -3.71
CA TRP A 159 0.45 10.86 -3.92
C TRP A 159 1.42 10.78 -2.74
N ALA A 160 1.77 9.55 -2.37
CA ALA A 160 2.80 9.26 -1.39
C ALA A 160 3.66 8.09 -1.87
N ALA A 161 4.98 8.21 -1.83
CA ALA A 161 5.88 7.11 -2.20
C ALA A 161 7.21 7.17 -1.44
N ILE A 162 7.96 6.06 -1.46
CA ILE A 162 9.36 6.00 -1.10
C ILE A 162 10.21 6.11 -2.38
N ASP A 163 11.46 6.58 -2.26
CA ASP A 163 12.42 6.48 -3.37
C ASP A 163 13.00 5.05 -3.42
N ASP A 164 12.29 4.16 -4.11
CA ASP A 164 12.65 2.74 -4.29
C ASP A 164 14.05 2.59 -4.91
N ALA A 165 14.38 3.39 -5.92
CA ALA A 165 15.68 3.32 -6.59
C ALA A 165 16.81 3.78 -5.64
N HIS A 166 16.58 4.81 -4.84
CA HIS A 166 17.54 5.25 -3.83
C HIS A 166 17.77 4.17 -2.76
N GLY A 167 16.70 3.50 -2.31
CA GLY A 167 16.79 2.39 -1.36
C GLY A 167 17.74 1.30 -1.85
N LEU A 168 17.60 0.86 -3.10
CA LEU A 168 18.50 -0.14 -3.68
C LEU A 168 19.93 0.39 -3.86
N ARG A 169 20.11 1.66 -4.23
CA ARG A 169 21.46 2.27 -4.25
C ARG A 169 22.11 2.26 -2.86
N LEU A 170 21.35 2.45 -1.78
CA LEU A 170 21.88 2.34 -0.41
C LEU A 170 22.34 0.91 -0.09
N ILE A 171 21.54 -0.10 -0.43
CA ILE A 171 21.87 -1.52 -0.24
C ILE A 171 23.15 -1.88 -1.01
N VAL A 172 23.21 -1.59 -2.31
CA VAL A 172 24.37 -1.94 -3.14
C VAL A 172 25.63 -1.24 -2.63
N ARG A 173 25.56 0.05 -2.30
CA ARG A 173 26.68 0.77 -1.70
C ARG A 173 27.17 0.12 -0.41
N HIS A 174 26.27 -0.30 0.46
CA HIS A 174 26.60 -1.00 1.69
C HIS A 174 27.34 -2.32 1.39
N LEU A 175 26.82 -3.16 0.50
CA LEU A 175 27.43 -4.43 0.13
C LEU A 175 28.81 -4.23 -0.54
N VAL A 176 28.94 -3.24 -1.42
CA VAL A 176 30.22 -2.88 -2.05
C VAL A 176 31.24 -2.40 -1.02
N SER A 177 30.81 -1.64 0.00
CA SER A 177 31.69 -1.20 1.11
C SER A 177 32.20 -2.39 1.94
N LEU A 178 31.43 -3.48 2.01
CA LEU A 178 31.82 -4.76 2.58
C LEU A 178 32.65 -5.64 1.63
N ARG A 179 33.06 -5.12 0.44
CA ARG A 179 33.86 -5.79 -0.59
C ARG A 179 33.13 -6.86 -1.39
N HIS A 180 31.81 -6.94 -1.37
CA HIS A 180 31.06 -7.78 -2.30
C HIS A 180 31.26 -7.32 -3.75
N ARG A 181 31.44 -8.26 -4.67
CA ARG A 181 31.61 -8.02 -6.12
C ARG A 181 30.65 -8.86 -6.96
N ARG A 182 30.07 -9.90 -6.38
CA ARG A 182 29.04 -10.76 -6.99
C ARG A 182 27.79 -10.67 -6.17
N ILE A 183 26.81 -9.91 -6.66
CA ILE A 183 25.57 -9.60 -5.97
C ILE A 183 24.41 -9.99 -6.90
N THR A 184 23.54 -10.89 -6.45
CA THR A 184 22.34 -11.28 -7.19
C THR A 184 21.12 -10.58 -6.61
N TYR A 185 20.32 -9.96 -7.47
CA TYR A 185 19.02 -9.40 -7.11
C TYR A 185 17.92 -10.44 -7.34
N VAL A 186 17.15 -10.77 -6.31
CA VAL A 186 16.05 -11.74 -6.38
C VAL A 186 14.71 -10.99 -6.33
N CYS A 187 13.90 -11.15 -7.38
CA CYS A 187 12.64 -10.44 -7.54
C CYS A 187 11.54 -11.30 -8.15
N ARG A 188 10.28 -10.88 -7.99
CA ARG A 188 9.16 -11.41 -8.77
C ARG A 188 9.21 -10.88 -10.21
N ASP A 189 8.47 -11.51 -11.10
CA ASP A 189 8.48 -11.13 -12.52
C ASP A 189 8.15 -9.64 -12.72
N PRO A 190 9.08 -8.84 -13.25
CA PRO A 190 8.86 -7.42 -13.54
C PRO A 190 8.07 -7.19 -14.84
N GLN A 191 7.80 -8.23 -15.64
CA GLN A 191 7.17 -8.12 -16.96
C GLN A 191 5.64 -8.08 -16.92
N SER A 192 5.03 -7.94 -15.75
CA SER A 192 3.60 -7.66 -15.65
C SER A 192 3.24 -6.44 -16.52
N LEU A 193 2.15 -6.53 -17.29
CA LEU A 193 1.60 -5.40 -18.06
C LEU A 193 1.14 -4.22 -17.16
N LEU A 194 1.06 -4.44 -15.85
CA LEU A 194 0.97 -3.38 -14.86
C LEU A 194 2.39 -2.94 -14.51
N THR A 195 2.70 -1.64 -14.70
CA THR A 195 4.00 -1.09 -14.31
C THR A 195 4.03 -0.88 -12.79
N PHE A 196 4.81 -1.69 -12.10
CA PHE A 196 4.93 -1.66 -10.63
C PHE A 196 6.09 -0.79 -10.15
N SER A 197 5.97 -0.27 -8.92
CA SER A 197 7.07 0.41 -8.22
C SER A 197 8.31 -0.47 -8.06
N ALA A 198 8.15 -1.78 -7.92
CA ALA A 198 9.25 -2.74 -7.88
C ALA A 198 10.23 -2.65 -9.08
N ALA A 199 9.76 -2.20 -10.26
CA ALA A 199 10.62 -1.92 -11.40
C ALA A 199 11.65 -0.81 -11.11
N GLN A 200 11.32 0.14 -10.23
CA GLN A 200 12.26 1.19 -9.80
C GLN A 200 13.38 0.61 -8.93
N ARG A 201 13.09 -0.43 -8.14
CA ARG A 201 14.10 -1.16 -7.34
C ARG A 201 15.13 -1.83 -8.26
N ILE A 202 14.67 -2.58 -9.27
CA ILE A 202 15.57 -3.20 -10.26
C ILE A 202 16.44 -2.16 -10.96
N ARG A 203 15.85 -1.03 -11.36
CA ARG A 203 16.59 0.07 -11.97
C ARG A 203 17.66 0.60 -11.03
N GLY A 204 17.30 0.91 -9.77
CA GLY A 204 18.25 1.40 -8.76
C GLY A 204 19.38 0.41 -8.47
N PHE A 205 19.07 -0.90 -8.44
CA PHE A 205 20.06 -1.97 -8.31
C PHE A 205 21.06 -1.94 -9.48
N LYS A 206 20.57 -2.00 -10.72
CA LYS A 206 21.42 -2.00 -11.92
C LYS A 206 22.28 -0.73 -12.04
N GLU A 207 21.69 0.45 -11.83
CA GLU A 207 22.43 1.71 -11.81
C GLU A 207 23.56 1.71 -10.76
N ALA A 208 23.30 1.19 -9.56
CA ALA A 208 24.30 1.15 -8.50
C ALA A 208 25.42 0.14 -8.80
N CYS A 209 25.09 -1.02 -9.37
CA CYS A 209 26.09 -2.01 -9.81
C CYS A 209 26.99 -1.42 -10.90
N ALA A 210 26.39 -0.78 -11.92
CA ALA A 210 27.17 -0.14 -12.97
C ALA A 210 28.11 0.96 -12.45
N GLN A 211 27.64 1.80 -11.49
CA GLN A 211 28.48 2.82 -10.86
C GLN A 211 29.65 2.21 -10.04
N ALA A 212 29.44 1.03 -9.45
CA ALA A 212 30.43 0.33 -8.68
C ALA A 212 31.34 -0.58 -9.53
N HIS A 213 31.10 -0.66 -10.84
CA HIS A 213 31.79 -1.57 -11.78
C HIS A 213 31.76 -3.05 -11.33
N ILE A 214 30.57 -3.50 -10.87
CA ILE A 214 30.29 -4.88 -10.54
C ILE A 214 29.19 -5.43 -11.45
N GLU A 215 29.19 -6.75 -11.65
CA GLU A 215 28.16 -7.43 -12.43
C GLU A 215 26.80 -7.33 -11.75
N ASP A 216 25.76 -7.00 -12.53
CA ASP A 216 24.37 -7.01 -12.13
C ASP A 216 23.71 -8.32 -12.56
N ASP A 217 23.42 -9.17 -11.61
CA ASP A 217 22.71 -10.42 -11.84
C ASP A 217 21.30 -10.33 -11.24
N VAL A 218 20.28 -10.71 -12.03
CA VAL A 218 18.87 -10.62 -11.63
C VAL A 218 18.23 -11.99 -11.81
N LEU A 219 17.86 -12.60 -10.69
CA LEU A 219 17.14 -13.86 -10.63
C LEU A 219 15.64 -13.58 -10.42
N VAL A 220 14.85 -13.93 -11.44
CA VAL A 220 13.39 -13.82 -11.38
C VAL A 220 12.81 -15.10 -10.76
N ILE A 221 11.99 -14.92 -9.74
CA ILE A 221 11.25 -16.00 -9.09
C ILE A 221 10.19 -16.51 -10.08
N PRO A 222 10.18 -17.80 -10.45
CA PRO A 222 9.17 -18.34 -11.34
C PRO A 222 7.79 -18.36 -10.68
N ASP A 223 6.74 -18.37 -11.49
CA ASP A 223 5.38 -18.55 -11.00
C ASP A 223 5.15 -19.98 -10.48
N GLY A 224 4.22 -20.13 -9.54
CA GLY A 224 3.78 -21.43 -9.00
C GLY A 224 4.10 -21.65 -7.53
N ASP A 225 3.56 -22.74 -6.99
CA ASP A 225 3.61 -23.06 -5.55
C ASP A 225 5.03 -23.36 -5.06
N ASP A 226 5.89 -23.92 -5.90
CA ASP A 226 7.29 -24.25 -5.59
C ASP A 226 8.29 -23.14 -5.98
N SER A 227 7.80 -21.94 -6.25
CA SER A 227 8.59 -20.82 -6.76
C SER A 227 9.84 -20.50 -5.91
N LEU A 228 9.69 -20.50 -4.59
CA LEU A 228 10.81 -20.23 -3.68
C LEU A 228 11.82 -21.38 -3.65
N GLN A 229 11.38 -22.66 -3.76
CA GLN A 229 12.29 -23.81 -3.83
C GLN A 229 13.07 -23.80 -5.13
N SER A 230 12.41 -23.47 -6.24
CA SER A 230 13.08 -23.34 -7.54
C SER A 230 14.13 -22.23 -7.52
N THR A 231 13.81 -21.08 -6.93
CA THR A 231 14.73 -19.95 -6.75
C THR A 231 15.94 -20.34 -5.91
N PHE A 232 15.72 -21.03 -4.78
CA PHE A 232 16.77 -21.54 -3.93
C PHE A 232 17.69 -22.52 -4.71
N ASN A 233 17.11 -23.48 -5.43
CA ASN A 233 17.88 -24.45 -6.23
C ASN A 233 18.73 -23.75 -7.30
N THR A 234 18.20 -22.72 -7.94
CA THR A 234 18.95 -21.93 -8.91
C THR A 234 20.13 -21.22 -8.24
N LEU A 235 19.91 -20.55 -7.11
CA LEU A 235 20.96 -19.81 -6.39
C LEU A 235 22.13 -20.70 -5.98
N ILE A 236 21.87 -21.89 -5.39
CA ILE A 236 22.94 -22.78 -4.91
C ILE A 236 23.71 -23.45 -6.06
N ASN A 237 23.15 -23.50 -7.27
CA ASN A 237 23.79 -24.05 -8.45
C ASN A 237 24.46 -22.99 -9.35
N MET A 238 24.40 -21.71 -9.00
CA MET A 238 25.11 -20.65 -9.74
C MET A 238 26.62 -20.83 -9.65
N GLN A 239 27.32 -20.66 -10.77
CA GLN A 239 28.78 -20.79 -10.86
C GLN A 239 29.37 -19.54 -11.51
N PRO A 240 30.12 -18.72 -10.78
CA PRO A 240 30.34 -18.79 -9.33
C PRO A 240 29.11 -18.38 -8.51
N MET A 241 28.96 -18.94 -7.31
CA MET A 241 27.88 -18.57 -6.39
C MET A 241 28.00 -17.09 -5.97
N PRO A 242 26.88 -16.33 -5.85
CA PRO A 242 26.92 -14.97 -5.36
C PRO A 242 27.40 -14.90 -3.90
N THR A 243 28.10 -13.84 -3.56
CA THR A 243 28.53 -13.59 -2.17
C THR A 243 27.49 -12.79 -1.38
N ALA A 244 26.56 -12.14 -2.08
CA ALA A 244 25.43 -11.42 -1.48
C ALA A 244 24.17 -11.55 -2.33
N ILE A 245 23.03 -11.55 -1.66
CA ILE A 245 21.69 -11.57 -2.26
C ILE A 245 20.95 -10.30 -1.82
N CYS A 246 20.43 -9.55 -2.79
CA CYS A 246 19.49 -8.45 -2.57
C CYS A 246 18.08 -8.95 -2.91
N CYS A 247 17.20 -9.06 -1.96
CA CYS A 247 15.81 -9.43 -2.22
C CYS A 247 14.93 -8.21 -2.44
N GLN A 248 13.98 -8.31 -3.36
CA GLN A 248 13.02 -7.25 -3.67
C GLN A 248 12.22 -6.82 -2.44
N GLU A 249 11.92 -7.75 -1.53
CA GLU A 249 11.12 -7.54 -0.33
C GLU A 249 11.52 -8.52 0.79
N ASP A 250 11.23 -8.18 2.04
CA ASP A 250 11.50 -9.05 3.19
C ASP A 250 10.71 -10.36 3.12
N GLY A 251 9.54 -10.34 2.49
CA GLY A 251 8.72 -11.51 2.20
C GLY A 251 9.39 -12.56 1.30
N ILE A 252 10.43 -12.16 0.55
CA ILE A 252 11.31 -13.07 -0.20
C ILE A 252 12.57 -13.39 0.64
N ALA A 253 13.16 -12.36 1.24
CA ALA A 253 14.45 -12.51 1.94
C ALA A 253 14.36 -13.49 3.11
N ILE A 254 13.32 -13.38 3.95
CA ILE A 254 13.19 -14.18 5.16
C ILE A 254 13.03 -15.69 4.86
N PRO A 255 12.06 -16.12 4.02
CA PRO A 255 11.94 -17.53 3.68
C PRO A 255 13.20 -18.09 2.97
N LEU A 256 13.82 -17.30 2.08
CA LEU A 256 15.05 -17.71 1.41
C LEU A 256 16.21 -17.87 2.40
N MET A 257 16.35 -16.96 3.35
CA MET A 257 17.34 -17.04 4.42
C MET A 257 17.16 -18.31 5.26
N CYS A 258 15.94 -18.70 5.60
CA CYS A 258 15.67 -19.94 6.33
C CYS A 258 16.15 -21.16 5.53
N ARG A 259 15.82 -21.24 4.23
CA ARG A 259 16.25 -22.35 3.36
C ARG A 259 17.77 -22.43 3.19
N LEU A 260 18.45 -21.29 3.04
CA LEU A 260 19.90 -21.25 2.95
C LEU A 260 20.56 -21.77 4.25
N ARG A 261 20.01 -21.40 5.42
CA ARG A 261 20.47 -21.91 6.73
C ARG A 261 20.20 -23.40 6.90
N GLU A 262 19.03 -23.90 6.51
CA GLU A 262 18.69 -25.34 6.52
C GLU A 262 19.64 -26.15 5.61
N PHE A 263 20.07 -25.58 4.50
CA PHE A 263 21.06 -26.20 3.61
C PHE A 263 22.48 -26.21 4.21
N GLY A 264 22.71 -25.48 5.30
CA GLY A 264 23.98 -25.43 6.00
C GLY A 264 24.83 -24.18 5.72
N LEU A 265 24.35 -23.23 4.92
CA LEU A 265 25.06 -21.97 4.68
C LEU A 265 24.92 -21.03 5.88
N LYS A 266 26.01 -20.42 6.27
CA LYS A 266 26.07 -19.43 7.34
C LYS A 266 25.76 -18.05 6.79
N ILE A 267 24.75 -17.40 7.36
CA ILE A 267 24.41 -16.01 7.05
C ILE A 267 24.80 -15.18 8.28
N PRO A 268 25.70 -14.20 8.14
CA PRO A 268 26.33 -13.70 6.91
C PRO A 268 27.64 -14.38 6.48
N GLY A 269 28.10 -15.43 7.17
CA GLY A 269 29.46 -15.97 7.04
C GLY A 269 29.82 -16.52 5.65
N ASP A 270 28.91 -17.19 4.97
CA ASP A 270 29.10 -17.74 3.62
C ASP A 270 28.42 -16.88 2.56
N ILE A 271 27.31 -16.25 2.90
CA ILE A 271 26.56 -15.38 2.00
C ILE A 271 25.83 -14.28 2.80
N SER A 272 25.91 -13.05 2.32
CA SER A 272 25.13 -11.93 2.86
C SER A 272 23.73 -11.90 2.23
N ILE A 273 22.72 -11.46 2.99
CA ILE A 273 21.37 -11.28 2.47
C ILE A 273 20.78 -9.96 2.95
N THR A 274 20.07 -9.26 2.05
CA THR A 274 19.33 -8.04 2.36
C THR A 274 17.90 -8.14 1.87
N GLY A 275 17.00 -7.42 2.53
CA GLY A 275 15.60 -7.27 2.15
C GLY A 275 15.25 -5.83 1.81
N PHE A 276 13.93 -5.59 1.73
CA PHE A 276 13.32 -4.29 1.57
C PHE A 276 11.95 -4.36 2.26
N ASP A 277 11.62 -3.45 3.15
CA ASP A 277 10.36 -3.20 3.88
C ASP A 277 10.60 -2.81 5.34
N ASP A 278 11.54 -3.44 6.04
CA ASP A 278 11.67 -3.51 7.50
C ASP A 278 10.39 -4.08 8.14
N GLY A 279 9.95 -5.22 7.58
CA GLY A 279 8.71 -5.88 7.92
C GLY A 279 8.70 -6.56 9.29
N THR A 280 7.60 -7.22 9.62
CA THR A 280 7.25 -7.71 10.97
C THR A 280 8.35 -8.53 11.66
N TYR A 281 9.10 -9.34 10.93
CA TYR A 281 10.10 -10.26 11.51
C TYR A 281 11.55 -9.87 11.18
N SER A 282 11.76 -8.74 10.53
CA SER A 282 13.10 -8.34 10.05
C SER A 282 14.04 -8.01 11.20
N GLN A 283 13.52 -7.44 12.27
CA GLN A 283 14.29 -7.12 13.47
C GLN A 283 14.71 -8.38 14.23
N GLU A 284 13.78 -9.30 14.48
CA GLU A 284 14.00 -10.53 15.24
C GLU A 284 14.97 -11.48 14.53
N LEU A 285 14.94 -11.47 13.20
CA LEU A 285 15.81 -12.29 12.36
C LEU A 285 17.13 -11.61 12.01
N GLY A 286 17.31 -10.36 12.45
CA GLY A 286 18.51 -9.57 12.19
C GLY A 286 18.71 -9.18 10.73
N LEU A 287 17.62 -9.09 9.94
CA LEU A 287 17.69 -8.79 8.51
C LEU A 287 18.09 -7.34 8.26
N THR A 288 19.17 -7.15 7.48
CA THR A 288 19.53 -5.85 6.90
C THR A 288 18.57 -5.53 5.78
N THR A 289 17.88 -4.37 5.84
CA THR A 289 16.77 -4.07 4.94
C THR A 289 16.58 -2.55 4.77
N ILE A 290 15.75 -2.13 3.83
CA ILE A 290 15.28 -0.74 3.71
C ILE A 290 13.96 -0.61 4.45
N ARG A 291 13.87 0.39 5.33
CA ARG A 291 12.62 0.72 6.03
C ARG A 291 11.66 1.45 5.12
N GLN A 292 10.44 0.93 5.03
CA GLN A 292 9.26 1.59 4.49
C GLN A 292 8.28 1.96 5.61
N GLN A 293 7.38 2.92 5.33
CA GLN A 293 6.35 3.36 6.27
C GLN A 293 4.95 3.33 5.64
N PRO A 294 4.47 2.16 5.14
CA PRO A 294 3.23 2.09 4.36
C PRO A 294 2.00 2.51 5.16
N ARG A 295 1.93 2.23 6.46
CA ARG A 295 0.84 2.69 7.32
C ARG A 295 0.78 4.22 7.40
N LEU A 296 1.92 4.89 7.56
CA LEU A 296 1.98 6.35 7.57
C LEU A 296 1.64 6.94 6.19
N MET A 297 2.10 6.31 5.10
CA MET A 297 1.72 6.71 3.74
C MET A 297 0.20 6.61 3.52
N GLY A 298 -0.41 5.50 3.97
CA GLY A 298 -1.86 5.32 3.91
C GLY A 298 -2.62 6.39 4.70
N HIS A 299 -2.18 6.66 5.93
CA HIS A 299 -2.77 7.68 6.80
C HIS A 299 -2.71 9.07 6.15
N ASP A 300 -1.53 9.53 5.72
CA ASP A 300 -1.35 10.84 5.10
C ASP A 300 -2.18 11.01 3.81
N VAL A 301 -2.26 9.96 3.00
CA VAL A 301 -3.07 9.95 1.79
C VAL A 301 -4.55 10.04 2.14
N ALA A 302 -5.01 9.32 3.16
CA ALA A 302 -6.40 9.32 3.58
C ALA A 302 -6.84 10.69 4.12
N GLU A 303 -6.02 11.36 4.94
CA GLU A 303 -6.31 12.71 5.43
C GLU A 303 -6.49 13.70 4.28
N LYS A 304 -5.55 13.70 3.33
CA LYS A 304 -5.60 14.58 2.16
C LYS A 304 -6.80 14.28 1.25
N LEU A 305 -7.12 12.99 1.03
CA LEU A 305 -8.30 12.62 0.25
C LEU A 305 -9.58 13.03 0.96
N LEU A 306 -9.66 12.87 2.28
CA LEU A 306 -10.83 13.29 3.06
C LEU A 306 -11.03 14.81 2.96
N ASP A 307 -9.95 15.60 2.98
CA ASP A 307 -10.03 17.04 2.76
C ASP A 307 -10.54 17.38 1.35
N LEU A 308 -10.07 16.68 0.31
CA LEU A 308 -10.57 16.86 -1.06
C LEU A 308 -12.04 16.48 -1.22
N ILE A 309 -12.47 15.36 -0.61
CA ILE A 309 -13.88 14.93 -0.61
C ILE A 309 -14.78 15.99 0.06
N ASN A 310 -14.26 16.65 1.10
CA ASN A 310 -14.92 17.74 1.82
C ASN A 310 -14.71 19.12 1.16
N HIS A 311 -14.24 19.16 -0.10
CA HIS A 311 -14.00 20.38 -0.87
C HIS A 311 -13.01 21.37 -0.24
N LYS A 312 -12.10 20.90 0.60
CA LYS A 312 -11.00 21.70 1.13
C LYS A 312 -9.83 21.73 0.17
N THR A 313 -9.04 22.80 0.26
CA THR A 313 -7.80 22.93 -0.50
C THR A 313 -6.66 22.24 0.26
N ILE A 314 -5.83 21.47 -0.45
CA ILE A 314 -4.62 20.87 0.09
C ILE A 314 -3.38 21.57 -0.48
N SER A 315 -2.41 21.92 0.38
CA SER A 315 -1.21 22.66 -0.03
C SER A 315 -0.12 21.75 -0.60
N GLU A 316 0.02 20.54 -0.06
CA GLU A 316 1.07 19.58 -0.40
C GLU A 316 0.48 18.23 -0.79
N PRO A 317 0.00 18.07 -2.05
CA PRO A 317 -0.66 16.84 -2.49
C PRO A 317 0.30 15.65 -2.63
N TYR A 318 1.60 15.92 -2.76
CA TYR A 318 2.62 14.91 -3.05
C TYR A 318 3.66 14.85 -1.94
N ARG A 319 4.01 13.62 -1.52
CA ARG A 319 5.04 13.40 -0.50
C ARG A 319 5.92 12.21 -0.86
N THR A 320 7.24 12.42 -0.80
CA THR A 320 8.22 11.34 -0.86
C THR A 320 8.75 11.07 0.54
N TYR A 321 8.68 9.82 0.97
CA TYR A 321 9.24 9.33 2.22
C TYR A 321 10.70 8.92 2.03
N PRO A 322 11.58 9.15 3.00
CA PRO A 322 12.97 8.75 2.91
C PRO A 322 13.09 7.22 2.88
N ALA A 323 14.01 6.71 2.06
CA ALA A 323 14.49 5.35 2.16
C ALA A 323 15.61 5.30 3.21
N GLU A 324 15.47 4.48 4.24
CA GLU A 324 16.44 4.32 5.32
C GLU A 324 16.99 2.89 5.32
N LEU A 325 18.33 2.76 5.21
CA LEU A 325 18.99 1.45 5.32
C LEU A 325 19.16 1.10 6.80
N ILE A 326 18.54 0.00 7.21
CA ILE A 326 18.64 -0.58 8.54
C ILE A 326 19.62 -1.73 8.50
N ILE A 327 20.85 -1.47 8.95
CA ILE A 327 21.91 -2.47 8.98
C ILE A 327 21.75 -3.34 10.23
N ARG A 328 21.76 -4.67 10.02
CA ARG A 328 21.70 -5.68 11.09
C ARG A 328 22.73 -6.78 10.86
N SER A 329 22.42 -8.00 11.25
CA SER A 329 23.41 -9.11 11.32
C SER A 329 23.48 -9.99 10.08
N THR A 330 22.71 -9.73 9.01
CA THR A 330 22.70 -10.61 7.81
C THR A 330 23.70 -10.20 6.74
N THR A 331 24.55 -9.21 6.99
CA THR A 331 25.59 -8.75 6.06
C THR A 331 26.95 -8.67 6.74
N ALA A 332 27.98 -9.15 6.07
CA ALA A 332 29.39 -9.07 6.50
C ALA A 332 30.32 -9.06 5.29
N THR A 333 31.60 -8.81 5.49
CA THR A 333 32.62 -8.98 4.44
C THR A 333 32.59 -10.44 3.95
N PRO A 334 32.58 -10.70 2.63
CA PRO A 334 32.63 -12.05 2.10
C PRO A 334 33.92 -12.75 2.57
N ARG A 335 33.86 -14.07 2.79
CA ARG A 335 35.07 -14.84 2.94
C ARG A 335 35.90 -14.68 1.67
N ASP A 336 37.20 -14.53 1.80
CA ASP A 336 38.11 -14.53 0.67
C ASP A 336 37.83 -15.82 -0.10
N VAL A 337 37.19 -15.69 -1.23
CA VAL A 337 37.17 -16.79 -2.22
C VAL A 337 38.54 -16.67 -2.84
N ASP A 338 39.47 -17.53 -2.43
CA ASP A 338 40.82 -17.60 -2.98
C ASP A 338 40.75 -17.46 -4.50
N GLU A 339 41.64 -16.64 -5.04
CA GLU A 339 41.80 -16.24 -6.44
C GLU A 339 41.72 -17.39 -7.43
#